data_42ef7981646e530c0f509793a8fa7039
#
_entry.id   42ef7981646e530c0f509793a8fa7039
#
_cell.length_a   1.000
_cell.length_b   1.000
_cell.length_c   1.000
_cell.angle_alpha   90.00
_cell.angle_beta   90.00
_cell.angle_gamma   90.00
#
_symmetry.space_group_name_H-M   'P 1'
#
loop_
_entity.id
_entity.type
_entity.pdbx_description
1 polymer ?
#
loop_
_entity_poly.entity_id
_entity_poly.type
_entity_poly.pdbx_seq_one_letter_code
_entity_poly.pdbx_strand_id
1 'polypeptide(L)'
;MSFKAILFDAYGTLFDVYAIAAEAERQFPGQGAALANLWRDKQIEYTRLRTLSDTYQAFDSVTRNALQFACSRLGLALNPQSQAHLMGQYNQLTPFPENLNVLNELKRDGMTLAVLSNGNPEMLDPLIKAAGMDGLFSHVLSAHSVKKFKTAPEVYRLGTSTLGVAAEDCLFVSSNGWDICGAAWFGYPTFWVNRAAAPIEVLGVAPDGEGRSLNDLLKFVRQRGGH
;
A
#
# COMPACT_ATOMS: atom_id res chain seq x y z
N MET A 1 -4.64 25.79 0.41
CA MET A 1 -3.26 25.51 -0.04
C MET A 1 -3.31 24.35 -0.99
N SER A 2 -2.69 24.48 -2.15
CA SER A 2 -2.63 23.43 -3.19
C SER A 2 -1.46 22.51 -2.88
N PHE A 3 -1.66 21.20 -2.98
CA PHE A 3 -0.57 20.21 -2.90
C PHE A 3 0.35 20.32 -4.14
N LYS A 4 1.64 20.06 -3.96
CA LYS A 4 2.63 19.99 -5.05
C LYS A 4 2.81 18.56 -5.55
N ALA A 5 2.59 17.58 -4.67
CA ALA A 5 2.75 16.16 -4.99
C ALA A 5 1.74 15.31 -4.21
N ILE A 6 1.50 14.10 -4.73
CA ILE A 6 0.68 13.07 -4.09
C ILE A 6 1.49 11.77 -4.03
N LEU A 7 1.67 11.23 -2.84
CA LEU A 7 2.30 9.95 -2.56
C LEU A 7 1.24 8.89 -2.30
N PHE A 8 1.26 7.81 -3.07
CA PHE A 8 0.33 6.70 -2.93
C PHE A 8 1.00 5.50 -2.27
N ASP A 9 0.37 4.93 -1.26
CA ASP A 9 0.62 3.54 -0.91
C ASP A 9 0.16 2.62 -2.05
N ALA A 10 0.77 1.42 -2.15
CA ALA A 10 0.47 0.48 -3.23
C ALA A 10 -0.57 -0.58 -2.82
N TYR A 11 -0.20 -1.45 -1.86
CA TYR A 11 -0.95 -2.65 -1.50
C TYR A 11 -2.21 -2.34 -0.67
N GLY A 12 -3.39 -2.58 -1.24
CA GLY A 12 -4.70 -2.24 -0.68
C GLY A 12 -5.19 -0.85 -1.10
N THR A 13 -4.31 0.02 -1.61
CA THR A 13 -4.62 1.39 -2.04
C THR A 13 -4.75 1.49 -3.56
N LEU A 14 -3.70 1.17 -4.29
CA LEU A 14 -3.72 1.07 -5.75
C LEU A 14 -4.13 -0.32 -6.23
N PHE A 15 -3.75 -1.37 -5.51
CA PHE A 15 -3.95 -2.78 -5.88
C PHE A 15 -4.74 -3.53 -4.82
N ASP A 16 -5.72 -4.31 -5.28
CA ASP A 16 -6.59 -5.11 -4.40
C ASP A 16 -5.87 -6.37 -3.88
N VAL A 17 -5.40 -6.31 -2.65
CA VAL A 17 -4.76 -7.44 -1.98
C VAL A 17 -5.74 -8.53 -1.54
N TYR A 18 -7.03 -8.20 -1.44
CA TYR A 18 -8.06 -9.15 -1.01
C TYR A 18 -8.52 -10.08 -2.16
N ALA A 19 -8.20 -9.73 -3.42
CA ALA A 19 -8.38 -10.63 -4.56
C ALA A 19 -7.66 -11.98 -4.37
N ILE A 20 -6.61 -12.02 -3.55
CA ILE A 20 -5.89 -13.25 -3.18
C ILE A 20 -6.81 -14.26 -2.46
N ALA A 21 -7.84 -13.80 -1.76
CA ALA A 21 -8.76 -14.68 -1.05
C ALA A 21 -9.47 -15.67 -1.98
N ALA A 22 -9.82 -15.25 -3.20
CA ALA A 22 -10.45 -16.11 -4.19
C ALA A 22 -9.50 -17.21 -4.68
N GLU A 23 -8.22 -16.90 -4.80
CA GLU A 23 -7.21 -17.89 -5.18
C GLU A 23 -6.89 -18.85 -4.03
N ALA A 24 -6.80 -18.32 -2.81
CA ALA A 24 -6.64 -19.13 -1.61
C ALA A 24 -7.82 -20.11 -1.42
N GLU A 25 -9.05 -19.67 -1.74
CA GLU A 25 -10.25 -20.52 -1.69
C GLU A 25 -10.19 -21.67 -2.70
N ARG A 26 -9.66 -21.43 -3.91
CA ARG A 26 -9.46 -22.52 -4.90
C ARG A 26 -8.47 -23.58 -4.43
N GLN A 27 -7.44 -23.16 -3.70
CA GLN A 27 -6.41 -24.08 -3.20
C GLN A 27 -6.78 -24.75 -1.87
N PHE A 28 -7.52 -24.06 -1.04
CA PHE A 28 -7.93 -24.47 0.30
C PHE A 28 -9.43 -24.19 0.51
N PRO A 29 -10.32 -25.03 -0.06
CA PRO A 29 -11.76 -24.79 -0.01
C PRO A 29 -12.29 -24.59 1.43
N GLY A 30 -13.07 -23.53 1.62
CA GLY A 30 -13.61 -23.12 2.93
C GLY A 30 -12.63 -22.35 3.83
N GLN A 31 -11.39 -22.08 3.36
CA GLN A 31 -10.36 -21.41 4.15
C GLN A 31 -9.80 -20.13 3.48
N GLY A 32 -10.26 -19.79 2.30
CA GLY A 32 -9.69 -18.70 1.50
C GLY A 32 -9.67 -17.36 2.22
N ALA A 33 -10.80 -16.95 2.78
CA ALA A 33 -10.89 -15.68 3.52
C ALA A 33 -10.06 -15.70 4.82
N ALA A 34 -10.12 -16.80 5.58
CA ALA A 34 -9.34 -16.96 6.80
C ALA A 34 -7.83 -16.90 6.53
N LEU A 35 -7.37 -17.58 5.47
CA LEU A 35 -5.97 -17.57 5.06
C LEU A 35 -5.54 -16.17 4.59
N ALA A 36 -6.31 -15.51 3.72
CA ALA A 36 -5.96 -14.19 3.20
C ALA A 36 -5.84 -13.15 4.32
N ASN A 37 -6.79 -13.14 5.26
CA ASN A 37 -6.77 -12.21 6.38
C ASN A 37 -5.57 -12.47 7.31
N LEU A 38 -5.38 -13.72 7.76
CA LEU A 38 -4.27 -14.06 8.65
C LEU A 38 -2.91 -13.84 7.97
N TRP A 39 -2.80 -14.14 6.68
CA TRP A 39 -1.59 -13.88 5.90
C TRP A 39 -1.26 -12.39 5.87
N ARG A 40 -2.26 -11.53 5.58
CA ARG A 40 -2.09 -10.07 5.57
C ARG A 40 -1.71 -9.53 6.94
N ASP A 41 -2.39 -9.96 8.00
CA ASP A 41 -2.11 -9.54 9.37
C ASP A 41 -0.67 -9.88 9.77
N LYS A 42 -0.23 -11.11 9.50
CA LYS A 42 1.14 -11.56 9.79
C LYS A 42 2.19 -10.86 8.92
N GLN A 43 1.87 -10.56 7.68
CA GLN A 43 2.76 -9.79 6.82
C GLN A 43 3.03 -8.40 7.44
N ILE A 44 1.97 -7.69 7.86
CA ILE A 44 2.09 -6.37 8.51
C ILE A 44 2.80 -6.49 9.86
N GLU A 45 2.45 -7.46 10.68
CA GLU A 45 3.11 -7.71 11.97
C GLU A 45 4.62 -7.95 11.78
N TYR A 46 5.00 -8.80 10.84
CA TYR A 46 6.41 -9.14 10.60
C TYR A 46 7.21 -7.96 10.07
N THR A 47 6.63 -7.09 9.24
CA THR A 47 7.31 -5.85 8.82
C THR A 47 7.65 -4.97 10.03
N ARG A 48 6.71 -4.83 10.97
CA ARG A 48 6.89 -4.04 12.19
C ARG A 48 7.96 -4.65 13.11
N LEU A 49 7.86 -5.95 13.37
CA LEU A 49 8.83 -6.66 14.22
C LEU A 49 10.25 -6.55 13.66
N ARG A 50 10.42 -6.74 12.35
CA ARG A 50 11.73 -6.63 11.70
C ARG A 50 12.30 -5.21 11.71
N THR A 51 11.43 -4.21 11.62
CA THR A 51 11.83 -2.81 11.75
C THR A 51 12.28 -2.48 13.17
N LEU A 52 11.50 -2.92 14.17
CA LEU A 52 11.80 -2.67 15.59
C LEU A 52 13.07 -3.40 16.06
N SER A 53 13.33 -4.61 15.55
CA SER A 53 14.50 -5.42 15.92
C SER A 53 15.72 -5.17 15.05
N ASP A 54 15.61 -4.29 14.06
CA ASP A 54 16.68 -4.00 13.07
C ASP A 54 17.17 -5.25 12.31
N THR A 55 16.24 -6.20 12.06
CA THR A 55 16.51 -7.46 11.34
C THR A 55 15.79 -7.49 9.99
N TYR A 56 16.07 -6.50 9.15
CA TYR A 56 15.41 -6.33 7.86
C TYR A 56 15.55 -7.56 6.96
N GLN A 57 14.45 -7.91 6.28
CA GLN A 57 14.41 -8.80 5.12
C GLN A 57 13.52 -8.16 4.05
N ALA A 58 13.76 -8.50 2.78
CA ALA A 58 12.93 -7.98 1.69
C ALA A 58 11.46 -8.36 1.84
N PHE A 59 10.56 -7.53 1.35
CA PHE A 59 9.11 -7.68 1.59
C PHE A 59 8.54 -8.98 1.01
N ASP A 60 9.07 -9.47 -0.11
CA ASP A 60 8.72 -10.78 -0.67
C ASP A 60 9.03 -11.93 0.30
N SER A 61 10.18 -11.88 0.97
CA SER A 61 10.55 -12.86 2.00
C SER A 61 9.65 -12.78 3.23
N VAL A 62 9.32 -11.56 3.68
CA VAL A 62 8.36 -11.34 4.76
C VAL A 62 6.98 -11.87 4.37
N THR A 63 6.54 -11.62 3.16
CA THR A 63 5.27 -12.11 2.61
C THR A 63 5.21 -13.63 2.59
N ARG A 64 6.29 -14.28 2.14
CA ARG A 64 6.42 -15.75 2.11
C ARG A 64 6.40 -16.35 3.52
N ASN A 65 7.13 -15.78 4.46
CA ASN A 65 7.18 -16.24 5.85
C ASN A 65 5.81 -16.10 6.53
N ALA A 66 5.09 -15.02 6.24
CA ALA A 66 3.74 -14.80 6.75
C ALA A 66 2.74 -15.84 6.18
N LEU A 67 2.85 -16.20 4.89
CA LEU A 67 2.04 -17.26 4.29
C LEU A 67 2.30 -18.62 4.95
N GLN A 68 3.56 -18.98 5.15
CA GLN A 68 3.94 -20.23 5.82
C GLN A 68 3.36 -20.30 7.23
N PHE A 69 3.47 -19.21 7.99
CA PHE A 69 2.87 -19.14 9.33
C PHE A 69 1.36 -19.27 9.28
N ALA A 70 0.68 -18.55 8.37
CA ALA A 70 -0.77 -18.56 8.27
C ALA A 70 -1.29 -19.96 7.90
N CYS A 71 -0.69 -20.62 6.93
CA CYS A 71 -1.04 -22.00 6.57
C CYS A 71 -0.81 -22.97 7.74
N SER A 72 0.35 -22.90 8.42
CA SER A 72 0.64 -23.74 9.58
C SER A 72 -0.38 -23.53 10.71
N ARG A 73 -0.73 -22.27 11.00
CA ARG A 73 -1.71 -21.91 12.04
C ARG A 73 -3.12 -22.43 11.76
N LEU A 74 -3.50 -22.48 10.47
CA LEU A 74 -4.80 -22.98 10.00
C LEU A 74 -4.80 -24.48 9.70
N GLY A 75 -3.67 -25.19 9.90
CA GLY A 75 -3.56 -26.62 9.61
C GLY A 75 -3.60 -26.94 8.10
N LEU A 76 -3.22 -26.00 7.23
CA LEU A 76 -3.24 -26.16 5.79
C LEU A 76 -1.91 -26.72 5.27
N ALA A 77 -1.97 -27.74 4.41
CA ALA A 77 -0.77 -28.35 3.81
C ALA A 77 -0.24 -27.49 2.65
N LEU A 78 0.66 -26.57 2.96
CA LEU A 78 1.32 -25.71 1.98
C LEU A 78 2.48 -26.43 1.31
N ASN A 79 2.28 -26.93 0.11
CA ASN A 79 3.36 -27.50 -0.71
C ASN A 79 4.09 -26.40 -1.51
N PRO A 80 5.30 -26.69 -2.07
CA PRO A 80 6.07 -25.69 -2.81
C PRO A 80 5.34 -25.10 -4.01
N GLN A 81 4.51 -25.87 -4.70
CA GLN A 81 3.74 -25.41 -5.86
C GLN A 81 2.64 -24.42 -5.42
N SER A 82 1.87 -24.75 -4.39
CA SER A 82 0.84 -23.87 -3.82
C SER A 82 1.45 -22.58 -3.29
N GLN A 83 2.61 -22.68 -2.60
CA GLN A 83 3.33 -21.51 -2.14
C GLN A 83 3.76 -20.60 -3.30
N ALA A 84 4.39 -21.16 -4.33
CA ALA A 84 4.84 -20.39 -5.49
C ALA A 84 3.65 -19.73 -6.21
N HIS A 85 2.54 -20.44 -6.36
CA HIS A 85 1.34 -19.94 -6.99
C HIS A 85 0.73 -18.76 -6.21
N LEU A 86 0.50 -18.91 -4.90
CA LEU A 86 -0.05 -17.85 -4.05
C LEU A 86 0.89 -16.63 -3.98
N MET A 87 2.19 -16.84 -3.87
CA MET A 87 3.17 -15.74 -3.94
C MET A 87 3.15 -15.02 -5.28
N GLY A 88 2.95 -15.76 -6.38
CA GLY A 88 2.84 -15.20 -7.73
C GLY A 88 1.65 -14.25 -7.89
N GLN A 89 0.58 -14.43 -7.11
CA GLN A 89 -0.59 -13.54 -7.15
C GLN A 89 -0.25 -12.10 -6.73
N TYR A 90 0.72 -11.88 -5.84
CA TYR A 90 1.17 -10.54 -5.47
C TYR A 90 1.78 -9.76 -6.64
N ASN A 91 2.29 -10.43 -7.65
CA ASN A 91 2.82 -9.81 -8.86
C ASN A 91 1.75 -9.55 -9.93
N GLN A 92 0.51 -9.96 -9.68
CA GLN A 92 -0.60 -9.91 -10.63
C GLN A 92 -1.88 -9.32 -10.01
N LEU A 93 -1.74 -8.57 -8.91
CA LEU A 93 -2.88 -7.92 -8.27
C LEU A 93 -3.58 -6.96 -9.23
N THR A 94 -4.90 -7.03 -9.26
CA THR A 94 -5.70 -6.13 -10.08
C THR A 94 -5.78 -4.75 -9.43
N PRO A 95 -5.57 -3.66 -10.18
CA PRO A 95 -5.85 -2.33 -9.67
C PRO A 95 -7.36 -2.16 -9.45
N PHE A 96 -7.73 -1.29 -8.50
CA PHE A 96 -9.13 -0.91 -8.36
C PHE A 96 -9.61 -0.18 -9.63
N PRO A 97 -10.85 -0.40 -10.08
CA PRO A 97 -11.33 0.00 -11.42
C PRO A 97 -11.19 1.50 -11.73
N GLU A 98 -11.37 2.35 -10.73
CA GLU A 98 -11.30 3.80 -10.89
C GLU A 98 -9.87 4.35 -10.95
N ASN A 99 -8.87 3.59 -10.46
CA ASN A 99 -7.54 4.13 -10.16
C ASN A 99 -6.85 4.70 -11.39
N LEU A 100 -6.84 3.96 -12.50
CA LEU A 100 -6.15 4.39 -13.72
C LEU A 100 -6.71 5.72 -14.24
N ASN A 101 -8.04 5.87 -14.24
CA ASN A 101 -8.69 7.10 -14.69
C ASN A 101 -8.36 8.27 -13.75
N VAL A 102 -8.48 8.08 -12.45
CA VAL A 102 -8.21 9.14 -11.46
C VAL A 102 -6.74 9.58 -11.50
N LEU A 103 -5.79 8.64 -11.59
CA LEU A 103 -4.37 8.97 -11.70
C LEU A 103 -4.07 9.80 -12.97
N ASN A 104 -4.69 9.47 -14.10
CA ASN A 104 -4.57 10.25 -15.33
C ASN A 104 -5.17 11.66 -15.18
N GLU A 105 -6.30 11.81 -14.47
CA GLU A 105 -6.90 13.11 -14.20
C GLU A 105 -6.01 13.97 -13.31
N LEU A 106 -5.52 13.42 -12.21
CA LEU A 106 -4.60 14.12 -11.30
C LEU A 106 -3.33 14.57 -12.03
N LYS A 107 -2.79 13.73 -12.93
CA LYS A 107 -1.64 14.10 -13.76
C LYS A 107 -1.97 15.22 -14.74
N ARG A 108 -3.14 15.20 -15.38
CA ARG A 108 -3.63 16.30 -16.24
C ARG A 108 -3.84 17.59 -15.47
N ASP A 109 -4.26 17.51 -14.21
CA ASP A 109 -4.40 18.66 -13.31
C ASP A 109 -3.03 19.19 -12.81
N GLY A 110 -1.91 18.64 -13.32
CA GLY A 110 -0.54 19.10 -13.01
C GLY A 110 0.06 18.53 -11.74
N MET A 111 -0.56 17.53 -11.10
CA MET A 111 -0.04 16.92 -9.90
C MET A 111 1.17 16.02 -10.19
N THR A 112 2.23 16.15 -9.39
CA THR A 112 3.32 15.17 -9.36
C THR A 112 2.86 13.95 -8.57
N LEU A 113 2.82 12.77 -9.21
CA LEU A 113 2.39 11.52 -8.57
C LEU A 113 3.61 10.64 -8.30
N ALA A 114 3.67 10.02 -7.12
CA ALA A 114 4.67 9.01 -6.80
C ALA A 114 4.08 7.90 -5.93
N VAL A 115 4.74 6.74 -5.92
CA VAL A 115 4.40 5.61 -5.04
C VAL A 115 5.39 5.58 -3.88
N LEU A 116 4.90 5.27 -2.68
CA LEU A 116 5.71 4.95 -1.51
C LEU A 116 5.20 3.66 -0.87
N SER A 117 5.95 2.57 -0.99
CA SER A 117 5.49 1.23 -0.61
C SER A 117 6.50 0.46 0.23
N ASN A 118 5.98 -0.48 1.03
CA ASN A 118 6.78 -1.52 1.69
C ASN A 118 7.33 -2.57 0.72
N GLY A 119 6.70 -2.73 -0.46
CA GLY A 119 7.13 -3.68 -1.50
C GLY A 119 8.54 -3.38 -2.01
N ASN A 120 9.30 -4.43 -2.27
CA ASN A 120 10.59 -4.29 -2.95
C ASN A 120 10.40 -4.07 -4.46
N PRO A 121 11.39 -3.49 -5.17
CA PRO A 121 11.25 -3.12 -6.59
C PRO A 121 10.81 -4.29 -7.47
N GLU A 122 11.34 -5.49 -7.24
CA GLU A 122 11.02 -6.70 -8.01
C GLU A 122 9.54 -7.12 -7.92
N MET A 123 8.81 -6.63 -6.90
CA MET A 123 7.36 -6.83 -6.77
C MET A 123 6.57 -5.65 -7.36
N LEU A 124 7.06 -4.42 -7.17
CA LEU A 124 6.32 -3.20 -7.54
C LEU A 124 6.38 -2.92 -9.05
N ASP A 125 7.55 -3.03 -9.66
CA ASP A 125 7.75 -2.64 -11.07
C ASP A 125 6.89 -3.48 -12.03
N PRO A 126 6.88 -4.84 -11.93
CA PRO A 126 6.00 -5.65 -12.75
C PRO A 126 4.51 -5.36 -12.53
N LEU A 127 4.13 -5.10 -11.27
CA LEU A 127 2.75 -4.84 -10.90
C LEU A 127 2.23 -3.52 -11.50
N ILE A 128 3.00 -2.44 -11.38
CA ILE A 128 2.68 -1.12 -11.96
C ILE A 128 2.59 -1.21 -13.47
N LYS A 129 3.52 -1.91 -14.12
CA LYS A 129 3.53 -2.11 -15.57
C LYS A 129 2.33 -2.93 -16.05
N ALA A 130 2.02 -4.03 -15.37
CA ALA A 130 0.88 -4.90 -15.73
C ALA A 130 -0.47 -4.17 -15.58
N ALA A 131 -0.56 -3.21 -14.64
CA ALA A 131 -1.73 -2.37 -14.44
C ALA A 131 -1.88 -1.22 -15.46
N GLY A 132 -0.98 -1.08 -16.41
CA GLY A 132 -0.99 0.05 -17.37
C GLY A 132 -0.70 1.41 -16.72
N MET A 133 -0.06 1.42 -15.56
CA MET A 133 0.29 2.64 -14.82
C MET A 133 1.73 3.11 -15.09
N ASP A 134 2.40 2.46 -16.04
CA ASP A 134 3.75 2.85 -16.45
C ASP A 134 3.79 4.30 -16.92
N GLY A 135 4.78 5.06 -16.46
CA GLY A 135 4.93 6.49 -16.77
C GLY A 135 3.92 7.43 -16.08
N LEU A 136 2.98 6.94 -15.26
CA LEU A 136 2.10 7.83 -14.47
C LEU A 136 2.81 8.42 -13.25
N PHE A 137 3.68 7.65 -12.63
CA PHE A 137 4.42 8.06 -11.45
C PHE A 137 5.79 8.61 -11.83
N SER A 138 6.16 9.76 -11.25
CA SER A 138 7.52 10.31 -11.37
C SER A 138 8.55 9.43 -10.67
N HIS A 139 8.15 8.78 -9.58
CA HIS A 139 8.99 7.89 -8.77
C HIS A 139 8.18 6.75 -8.18
N VAL A 140 8.79 5.58 -8.09
CA VAL A 140 8.30 4.42 -7.33
C VAL A 140 9.29 4.17 -6.21
N LEU A 141 8.92 4.63 -5.00
CA LEU A 141 9.77 4.61 -3.84
C LEU A 141 9.50 3.35 -3.01
N SER A 142 10.54 2.61 -2.74
CA SER A 142 10.49 1.37 -1.96
C SER A 142 11.18 1.55 -0.60
N ALA A 143 10.52 1.11 0.45
CA ALA A 143 11.09 0.98 1.79
C ALA A 143 12.35 0.09 1.84
N HIS A 144 12.55 -0.73 0.80
CA HIS A 144 13.76 -1.54 0.62
C HIS A 144 15.05 -0.72 0.64
N SER A 145 15.02 0.52 0.12
CA SER A 145 16.20 1.40 0.05
C SER A 145 16.74 1.81 1.41
N VAL A 146 15.85 1.93 2.42
CA VAL A 146 16.22 2.32 3.80
C VAL A 146 16.26 1.14 4.78
N LYS A 147 15.99 -0.08 4.30
CA LYS A 147 16.01 -1.32 5.11
C LYS A 147 15.12 -1.24 6.36
N LYS A 148 14.02 -0.53 6.25
CA LYS A 148 12.95 -0.41 7.26
C LYS A 148 11.61 -0.42 6.55
N PHE A 149 10.53 -0.69 7.31
CA PHE A 149 9.17 -0.65 6.78
C PHE A 149 8.38 0.52 7.38
N LYS A 150 7.29 0.92 6.74
CA LYS A 150 6.30 1.79 7.34
C LYS A 150 5.84 1.14 8.68
N THR A 151 5.76 1.84 9.79
CA THR A 151 5.65 3.29 9.97
C THR A 151 6.95 3.99 10.38
N ALA A 152 8.12 3.44 10.08
CA ALA A 152 9.38 4.11 10.40
C ALA A 152 9.47 5.45 9.63
N PRO A 153 9.84 6.57 10.29
CA PRO A 153 9.89 7.89 9.66
C PRO A 153 10.90 7.99 8.51
N GLU A 154 11.92 7.14 8.50
CA GLU A 154 12.89 7.05 7.40
C GLU A 154 12.23 6.68 6.07
N VAL A 155 11.17 5.86 6.12
CA VAL A 155 10.41 5.46 4.91
C VAL A 155 9.63 6.66 4.35
N TYR A 156 8.93 7.40 5.19
CA TYR A 156 8.19 8.59 4.73
C TYR A 156 9.13 9.70 4.25
N ARG A 157 10.31 9.84 4.85
CA ARG A 157 11.33 10.81 4.42
C ARG A 157 11.79 10.58 2.97
N LEU A 158 11.69 9.36 2.43
CA LEU A 158 11.99 9.10 1.02
C LEU A 158 11.14 9.98 0.09
N GLY A 159 9.86 10.19 0.43
CA GLY A 159 8.97 11.05 -0.36
C GLY A 159 9.47 12.48 -0.44
N THR A 160 9.66 13.13 0.72
CA THR A 160 10.11 14.53 0.77
C THR A 160 11.49 14.73 0.15
N SER A 161 12.44 13.83 0.46
CA SER A 161 13.81 13.94 -0.06
C SER A 161 13.92 13.71 -1.55
N THR A 162 13.13 12.78 -2.11
CA THR A 162 13.19 12.48 -3.54
C THR A 162 12.42 13.51 -4.38
N LEU A 163 11.26 13.95 -3.90
CA LEU A 163 10.43 14.91 -4.62
C LEU A 163 10.90 16.36 -4.42
N GLY A 164 11.77 16.62 -3.45
CA GLY A 164 12.23 17.97 -3.14
C GLY A 164 11.14 18.91 -2.63
N VAL A 165 10.13 18.36 -1.94
CA VAL A 165 8.98 19.10 -1.40
C VAL A 165 8.91 18.98 0.11
N ALA A 166 8.35 19.99 0.79
CA ALA A 166 8.07 19.91 2.21
C ALA A 166 6.93 18.91 2.48
N ALA A 167 6.89 18.34 3.69
CA ALA A 167 5.87 17.35 4.02
C ALA A 167 4.44 17.92 3.89
N GLU A 168 4.22 19.15 4.36
CA GLU A 168 2.94 19.84 4.28
C GLU A 168 2.44 20.12 2.86
N ASP A 169 3.32 20.11 1.86
CA ASP A 169 3.01 20.29 0.45
C ASP A 169 2.71 18.96 -0.30
N CYS A 170 2.86 17.82 0.38
CA CYS A 170 2.74 16.51 -0.22
C CYS A 170 1.62 15.71 0.45
N LEU A 171 0.54 15.42 -0.29
CA LEU A 171 -0.57 14.61 0.20
C LEU A 171 -0.18 13.12 0.21
N PHE A 172 -0.33 12.46 1.35
CA PHE A 172 -0.15 11.01 1.45
C PHE A 172 -1.50 10.29 1.38
N VAL A 173 -1.60 9.27 0.53
CA VAL A 173 -2.84 8.54 0.24
C VAL A 173 -2.66 7.06 0.54
N SER A 174 -3.47 6.53 1.44
CA SER A 174 -3.48 5.09 1.76
C SER A 174 -4.87 4.61 2.12
N SER A 175 -5.17 3.33 1.88
CA SER A 175 -6.34 2.66 2.43
C SER A 175 -6.07 1.96 3.75
N ASN A 176 -4.81 1.89 4.17
CA ASN A 176 -4.42 1.32 5.45
C ASN A 176 -4.43 2.39 6.54
N GLY A 177 -5.35 2.30 7.52
CA GLY A 177 -5.48 3.29 8.61
C GLY A 177 -4.17 3.49 9.39
N TRP A 178 -3.46 2.41 9.69
CA TRP A 178 -2.16 2.48 10.36
C TRP A 178 -1.08 3.25 9.55
N ASP A 179 -1.14 3.20 8.23
CA ASP A 179 -0.22 3.91 7.33
C ASP A 179 -0.55 5.40 7.28
N ILE A 180 -1.84 5.74 7.30
CA ILE A 180 -2.34 7.11 7.49
C ILE A 180 -1.80 7.71 8.79
N CYS A 181 -1.89 6.96 9.90
CA CYS A 181 -1.32 7.43 11.18
C CYS A 181 0.18 7.67 11.08
N GLY A 182 0.93 6.74 10.48
CA GLY A 182 2.38 6.89 10.30
C GLY A 182 2.75 8.11 9.45
N ALA A 183 2.02 8.35 8.37
CA ALA A 183 2.22 9.51 7.51
C ALA A 183 1.87 10.83 8.23
N ALA A 184 0.77 10.86 8.98
CA ALA A 184 0.39 12.02 9.79
C ALA A 184 1.42 12.35 10.88
N TRP A 185 1.95 11.34 11.57
CA TRP A 185 3.05 11.56 12.55
C TRP A 185 4.33 12.06 11.90
N PHE A 186 4.58 11.73 10.65
CA PHE A 186 5.72 12.28 9.91
C PHE A 186 5.50 13.74 9.49
N GLY A 187 4.24 14.20 9.40
CA GLY A 187 3.87 15.56 9.02
C GLY A 187 3.25 15.71 7.64
N TYR A 188 2.89 14.62 6.98
CA TYR A 188 2.11 14.68 5.74
C TYR A 188 0.64 15.01 6.03
N PRO A 189 -0.01 15.88 5.26
CA PRO A 189 -1.44 15.84 5.05
C PRO A 189 -1.84 14.46 4.50
N THR A 190 -2.97 13.92 4.96
CA THR A 190 -3.36 12.55 4.64
C THR A 190 -4.76 12.45 4.07
N PHE A 191 -4.96 11.53 3.12
CA PHE A 191 -6.28 11.13 2.64
C PHE A 191 -6.46 9.63 2.82
N TRP A 192 -7.46 9.25 3.61
CA TRP A 192 -7.77 7.84 3.86
C TRP A 192 -8.78 7.30 2.84
N VAL A 193 -8.36 6.35 2.02
CA VAL A 193 -9.25 5.62 1.09
C VAL A 193 -9.88 4.45 1.83
N ASN A 194 -10.90 4.74 2.64
CA ASN A 194 -11.58 3.78 3.52
C ASN A 194 -12.61 2.93 2.77
N ARG A 195 -12.15 2.03 1.90
CA ARG A 195 -13.00 1.17 1.06
C ARG A 195 -13.92 0.25 1.88
N ALA A 196 -13.43 -0.22 3.02
CA ALA A 196 -14.11 -1.19 3.87
C ALA A 196 -15.07 -0.58 4.90
N ALA A 197 -15.20 0.76 4.96
CA ALA A 197 -15.92 1.44 6.04
C ALA A 197 -15.42 1.06 7.44
N ALA A 198 -14.13 0.85 7.56
CA ALA A 198 -13.51 0.53 8.85
C ALA A 198 -13.60 1.72 9.83
N PRO A 199 -13.60 1.47 11.13
CA PRO A 199 -13.45 2.55 12.10
C PRO A 199 -12.06 3.16 11.99
N ILE A 200 -11.94 4.45 12.33
CA ILE A 200 -10.65 5.13 12.39
C ILE A 200 -9.76 4.51 13.48
N GLU A 201 -8.46 4.48 13.24
CA GLU A 201 -7.48 4.04 14.23
C GLU A 201 -7.48 4.99 15.45
N VAL A 202 -7.49 4.40 16.66
CA VAL A 202 -7.48 5.17 17.91
C VAL A 202 -6.01 5.41 18.35
N LEU A 203 -5.28 6.16 17.52
CA LEU A 203 -3.84 6.41 17.67
C LEU A 203 -3.50 7.91 17.81
N GLY A 204 -4.49 8.73 18.16
CA GLY A 204 -4.29 10.15 18.47
C GLY A 204 -4.15 11.07 17.26
N VAL A 205 -4.35 10.56 16.03
CA VAL A 205 -4.36 11.34 14.80
C VAL A 205 -5.56 10.94 13.92
N ALA A 206 -6.01 11.85 13.09
CA ALA A 206 -7.09 11.63 12.13
C ALA A 206 -6.61 12.04 10.72
N PRO A 207 -7.16 11.46 9.65
CA PRO A 207 -6.88 11.90 8.29
C PRO A 207 -7.44 13.31 8.04
N ASP A 208 -6.79 14.07 7.15
CA ASP A 208 -7.29 15.38 6.68
C ASP A 208 -8.45 15.26 5.71
N GLY A 209 -8.59 14.10 5.08
CA GLY A 209 -9.70 13.74 4.21
C GLY A 209 -9.94 12.24 4.20
N GLU A 210 -11.18 11.86 3.92
CA GLU A 210 -11.62 10.47 3.83
C GLU A 210 -12.58 10.29 2.66
N GLY A 211 -12.54 9.11 2.04
CA GLY A 211 -13.48 8.70 1.00
C GLY A 211 -13.44 7.20 0.75
N ARG A 212 -14.34 6.70 -0.09
CA ARG A 212 -14.48 5.27 -0.38
C ARG A 212 -13.65 4.81 -1.58
N SER A 213 -13.13 5.74 -2.36
CA SER A 213 -12.42 5.48 -3.60
C SER A 213 -11.48 6.62 -3.97
N LEU A 214 -10.62 6.43 -4.96
CA LEU A 214 -9.83 7.53 -5.50
C LEU A 214 -10.67 8.61 -6.21
N ASN A 215 -11.92 8.32 -6.59
CA ASN A 215 -12.83 9.37 -7.08
C ASN A 215 -13.09 10.44 -6.01
N ASP A 216 -13.15 10.05 -4.73
CA ASP A 216 -13.35 10.99 -3.64
C ASP A 216 -12.05 11.75 -3.33
N LEU A 217 -10.89 11.11 -3.49
CA LEU A 217 -9.60 11.79 -3.46
C LEU A 217 -9.52 12.90 -4.51
N LEU A 218 -9.93 12.64 -5.75
CA LEU A 218 -9.92 13.62 -6.84
C LEU A 218 -10.74 14.85 -6.48
N LYS A 219 -11.96 14.66 -5.93
CA LYS A 219 -12.81 15.75 -5.44
C LYS A 219 -12.11 16.55 -4.33
N PHE A 220 -11.52 15.85 -3.35
CA PHE A 220 -10.82 16.47 -2.24
C PHE A 220 -9.64 17.33 -2.69
N VAL A 221 -8.83 16.85 -3.63
CA VAL A 221 -7.69 17.58 -4.19
C VAL A 221 -8.15 18.83 -4.93
N ARG A 222 -9.18 18.71 -5.79
CA ARG A 222 -9.73 19.84 -6.56
C ARG A 222 -10.34 20.91 -5.66
N GLN A 223 -11.05 20.53 -4.60
CA GLN A 223 -11.59 21.49 -3.62
C GLN A 223 -10.50 22.31 -2.91
N ARG A 224 -9.35 21.70 -2.62
CA ARG A 224 -8.21 22.40 -1.99
C ARG A 224 -7.35 23.17 -2.98
N GLY A 225 -7.37 22.82 -4.26
CA GLY A 225 -6.67 23.52 -5.32
C GLY A 225 -7.37 24.77 -5.85
N GLY A 226 -8.65 24.97 -5.53
CA GLY A 226 -9.43 26.15 -6.00
C GLY A 226 -9.84 26.08 -7.47
N HIS A 227 -9.95 24.86 -8.05
CA HIS A 227 -10.44 24.61 -9.41
C HIS A 227 -11.83 23.96 -9.38
#